data_6b1b24fda7f10a5e14a34b7b9f5f265b
#
_entry.id   6b1b24fda7f10a5e14a34b7b9f5f265b
#
_cell.length_a   1.000
_cell.length_b   1.000
_cell.length_c   1.000
_cell.angle_alpha   90.00
_cell.angle_beta   90.00
_cell.angle_gamma   90.00
#
_symmetry.space_group_name_H-M   'P 1'
#
loop_
_entity.id
_entity.type
_entity.pdbx_description
1 polymer ?
#
loop_
_entity_poly.entity_id
_entity_poly.type
_entity_poly.pdbx_seq_one_letter_code
_entity_poly.pdbx_strand_id
1 'polypeptide(L)'
;MKKGLLMMVLLTMAGAAFAQGDAGASAAASMADKTDLWSLLKQGGWAMFPLGAFSFFMVALIIQNFISLRPKTLLHTEQMPELLEMMLGRKCKTALIYCRKHPSMFANTFGAGLERCLDGSTEIDFIKVKESVEEASVEQMSKLMKPIDYLSIIGASSPMLGLLGTVSGMIKAFHTMGSQGMGKPELLAANIGEALITTATGLCIAIPSMFFFFFFKKGFQKTLATLGRNIGFLFDALQSGKEPVSFMDLETLENMEGE
;
A
#
# COMPACT_ATOMS: atom_id res chain seq x y z
N MET A 1 10.89 -16.12 -7.72
CA MET A 1 10.28 -15.30 -8.76
C MET A 1 9.99 -13.84 -8.37
N LYS A 2 9.70 -13.47 -7.08
CA LYS A 2 9.31 -12.09 -6.68
C LYS A 2 10.44 -11.06 -6.60
N LYS A 3 11.70 -11.46 -6.42
CA LYS A 3 12.86 -10.54 -6.39
C LYS A 3 13.27 -10.04 -7.79
N GLY A 4 13.06 -10.86 -8.83
CA GLY A 4 13.33 -10.47 -10.22
C GLY A 4 12.33 -9.44 -10.76
N LEU A 5 11.06 -9.53 -10.37
CA LEU A 5 10.01 -8.59 -10.80
C LEU A 5 10.24 -7.18 -10.22
N LEU A 6 10.67 -7.08 -8.96
CA LEU A 6 10.98 -5.79 -8.32
C LEU A 6 12.18 -5.11 -8.99
N MET A 7 13.21 -5.90 -9.32
CA MET A 7 14.41 -5.39 -10.00
C MET A 7 14.11 -5.01 -11.46
N MET A 8 13.20 -5.74 -12.13
CA MET A 8 12.75 -5.43 -13.49
C MET A 8 11.88 -4.17 -13.54
N VAL A 9 11.02 -3.93 -12.55
CA VAL A 9 10.21 -2.70 -12.43
C VAL A 9 11.07 -1.49 -12.13
N LEU A 10 12.08 -1.62 -11.26
CA LEU A 10 13.07 -0.57 -11.00
C LEU A 10 13.93 -0.27 -12.23
N LEU A 11 14.30 -1.29 -13.00
CA LEU A 11 15.10 -1.14 -14.22
C LEU A 11 14.28 -0.55 -15.37
N THR A 12 13.00 -0.92 -15.51
CA THR A 12 12.10 -0.37 -16.54
C THR A 12 11.69 1.07 -16.24
N MET A 13 11.55 1.45 -14.96
CA MET A 13 11.30 2.85 -14.60
C MET A 13 12.53 3.74 -14.82
N ALA A 14 13.74 3.22 -14.61
CA ALA A 14 14.97 3.92 -14.97
C ALA A 14 15.14 4.02 -16.50
N GLY A 15 14.70 3.02 -17.26
CA GLY A 15 14.80 2.99 -18.73
C GLY A 15 13.74 3.83 -19.45
N ALA A 16 12.51 3.92 -18.91
CA ALA A 16 11.42 4.68 -19.53
C ALA A 16 11.64 6.21 -19.46
N ALA A 17 12.45 6.70 -18.53
CA ALA A 17 12.87 8.11 -18.49
C ALA A 17 13.85 8.46 -19.62
N PHE A 18 14.44 7.47 -20.31
CA PHE A 18 15.45 7.67 -21.35
C PHE A 18 14.94 7.48 -22.78
N ALA A 19 13.70 7.05 -23.00
CA ALA A 19 13.21 6.62 -24.32
C ALA A 19 12.22 7.60 -25.00
N GLN A 20 12.36 8.90 -24.82
CA GLN A 20 11.55 9.86 -25.59
C GLN A 20 12.42 10.92 -26.28
N GLY A 21 12.57 10.78 -27.56
CA GLY A 21 12.76 11.86 -28.52
C GLY A 21 14.11 11.99 -29.20
N ASP A 22 14.24 11.38 -30.39
CA ASP A 22 15.38 11.52 -31.30
C ASP A 22 15.58 12.92 -31.95
N ALA A 23 14.81 13.93 -31.56
CA ALA A 23 14.93 15.29 -32.11
C ALA A 23 15.72 16.28 -31.22
N GLY A 24 16.07 15.90 -30.00
CA GLY A 24 16.86 16.72 -29.05
C GLY A 24 18.23 16.14 -28.70
N ALA A 25 18.60 15.02 -29.29
CA ALA A 25 19.75 14.22 -28.86
C ALA A 25 21.11 14.90 -29.02
N SER A 26 21.28 15.80 -29.98
CA SER A 26 22.58 16.46 -30.20
C SER A 26 22.89 17.58 -29.19
N ALA A 27 21.86 18.25 -28.67
CA ALA A 27 22.02 19.29 -27.63
C ALA A 27 22.09 18.67 -26.23
N ALA A 28 21.38 17.55 -26.00
CA ALA A 28 21.39 16.83 -24.73
C ALA A 28 22.68 16.00 -24.53
N ALA A 29 23.28 15.49 -25.59
CA ALA A 29 24.51 14.68 -25.51
C ALA A 29 25.72 15.50 -25.05
N SER A 30 25.80 16.80 -25.32
CA SER A 30 26.87 17.65 -24.83
C SER A 30 26.74 18.06 -23.35
N MET A 31 25.51 17.93 -22.77
CA MET A 31 25.24 18.20 -21.37
C MET A 31 25.27 16.92 -20.50
N ALA A 32 25.22 15.74 -21.11
CA ALA A 32 25.15 14.46 -20.40
C ALA A 32 26.47 14.01 -19.76
N ASP A 33 27.59 14.67 -20.08
CA ASP A 33 28.93 14.17 -19.69
C ASP A 33 29.35 14.51 -18.24
N LYS A 34 28.61 15.30 -17.47
CA LYS A 34 28.94 15.60 -16.05
C LYS A 34 27.76 16.00 -15.14
N THR A 35 26.53 15.74 -15.47
CA THR A 35 25.45 16.01 -14.52
C THR A 35 25.17 14.78 -13.66
N ASP A 36 25.97 14.61 -12.61
CA ASP A 36 25.67 13.67 -11.54
C ASP A 36 24.24 13.94 -11.02
N LEU A 37 23.43 12.87 -10.85
CA LEU A 37 22.11 12.96 -10.22
C LEU A 37 22.16 13.76 -8.90
N TRP A 38 23.30 13.72 -8.22
CA TRP A 38 23.56 14.47 -7.00
C TRP A 38 23.68 15.99 -7.23
N SER A 39 24.23 16.41 -8.36
CA SER A 39 24.30 17.83 -8.72
C SER A 39 22.94 18.39 -9.13
N LEU A 40 22.12 17.59 -9.82
CA LEU A 40 20.71 17.94 -10.13
C LEU A 40 19.87 18.07 -8.86
N LEU A 41 20.04 17.16 -7.89
CA LEU A 41 19.40 17.25 -6.58
C LEU A 41 19.77 18.53 -5.82
N LYS A 42 21.05 18.94 -5.89
CA LYS A 42 21.48 20.20 -5.28
C LYS A 42 20.96 21.46 -5.99
N GLN A 43 20.70 21.38 -7.30
CA GLN A 43 20.16 22.47 -8.09
C GLN A 43 18.66 22.70 -7.87
N GLY A 44 17.91 21.73 -7.35
CA GLY A 44 16.46 21.81 -7.18
C GLY A 44 15.97 22.65 -5.99
N GLY A 45 16.86 23.41 -5.33
CA GLY A 45 16.50 24.40 -4.30
C GLY A 45 15.83 23.81 -3.03
N TRP A 46 15.14 24.67 -2.27
CA TRP A 46 14.56 24.31 -0.97
C TRP A 46 13.43 23.27 -1.06
N ALA A 47 12.70 23.21 -2.18
CA ALA A 47 11.61 22.26 -2.39
C ALA A 47 12.09 20.79 -2.48
N MET A 48 13.39 20.57 -2.71
CA MET A 48 13.97 19.23 -2.73
C MET A 48 14.03 18.57 -1.35
N PHE A 49 14.11 19.36 -0.26
CA PHE A 49 14.13 18.80 1.11
C PHE A 49 12.84 18.03 1.44
N PRO A 50 11.62 18.61 1.32
CA PRO A 50 10.40 17.86 1.56
C PRO A 50 10.16 16.75 0.53
N LEU A 51 10.57 16.91 -0.74
CA LEU A 51 10.49 15.84 -1.74
C LEU A 51 11.42 14.67 -1.40
N GLY A 52 12.63 14.94 -0.92
CA GLY A 52 13.55 13.91 -0.41
C GLY A 52 12.96 13.13 0.77
N ALA A 53 12.33 13.83 1.72
CA ALA A 53 11.62 13.19 2.83
C ALA A 53 10.47 12.31 2.32
N PHE A 54 9.66 12.78 1.36
CA PHE A 54 8.59 11.98 0.77
C PHE A 54 9.10 10.74 0.04
N SER A 55 10.22 10.85 -0.68
CA SER A 55 10.88 9.70 -1.32
C SER A 55 11.30 8.65 -0.29
N PHE A 56 11.92 9.08 0.80
CA PHE A 56 12.32 8.18 1.89
C PHE A 56 11.12 7.48 2.55
N PHE A 57 10.08 8.25 2.92
CA PHE A 57 8.86 7.69 3.52
C PHE A 57 8.12 6.76 2.55
N MET A 58 8.05 7.08 1.26
CA MET A 58 7.47 6.22 0.24
C MET A 58 8.13 4.84 0.23
N VAL A 59 9.47 4.79 0.17
CA VAL A 59 10.22 3.52 0.15
C VAL A 59 10.01 2.75 1.45
N ALA A 60 10.07 3.41 2.61
CA ALA A 60 9.83 2.80 3.91
C ALA A 60 8.42 2.18 4.00
N LEU A 61 7.38 2.92 3.55
CA LEU A 61 5.99 2.45 3.55
C LEU A 61 5.78 1.29 2.56
N ILE A 62 6.43 1.31 1.40
CA ILE A 62 6.36 0.19 0.44
C ILE A 62 6.92 -1.08 1.09
N ILE A 63 8.09 -1.00 1.71
CA ILE A 63 8.73 -2.14 2.39
C ILE A 63 7.84 -2.64 3.54
N GLN A 64 7.33 -1.75 4.36
CA GLN A 64 6.43 -2.06 5.47
C GLN A 64 5.16 -2.77 4.97
N ASN A 65 4.51 -2.26 3.93
CA ASN A 65 3.30 -2.86 3.37
C ASN A 65 3.57 -4.25 2.76
N PHE A 66 4.72 -4.46 2.10
CA PHE A 66 5.11 -5.78 1.61
C PHE A 66 5.26 -6.82 2.71
N ILE A 67 5.71 -6.42 3.89
CA ILE A 67 5.88 -7.30 5.05
C ILE A 67 4.53 -7.54 5.75
N SER A 68 3.78 -6.46 6.02
CA SER A 68 2.54 -6.51 6.81
C SER A 68 1.34 -7.11 6.06
N LEU A 69 1.24 -6.90 4.74
CA LEU A 69 0.07 -7.33 3.94
C LEU A 69 0.23 -8.71 3.30
N ARG A 70 1.10 -9.56 3.82
CA ARG A 70 1.20 -10.94 3.32
C ARG A 70 -0.07 -11.71 3.68
N PRO A 71 -0.80 -12.29 2.70
CA PRO A 71 -2.06 -13.00 2.97
C PRO A 71 -1.88 -14.17 3.96
N LYS A 72 -0.74 -14.87 3.92
CA LYS A 72 -0.43 -15.92 4.88
C LYS A 72 -0.39 -15.44 6.34
N THR A 73 0.12 -14.23 6.58
CA THR A 73 0.21 -13.63 7.93
C THR A 73 -1.13 -13.05 8.40
N LEU A 74 -2.00 -12.62 7.47
CA LEU A 74 -3.29 -12.03 7.80
C LEU A 74 -4.38 -13.07 8.03
N LEU A 75 -4.42 -14.10 7.20
CA LEU A 75 -5.50 -15.09 7.21
C LEU A 75 -5.20 -16.31 8.08
N HIS A 76 -3.91 -16.64 8.32
CA HIS A 76 -3.49 -17.85 9.06
C HIS A 76 -4.35 -19.08 8.71
N THR A 77 -4.46 -19.37 7.42
CA THR A 77 -5.32 -20.42 6.87
C THR A 77 -5.02 -21.81 7.50
N GLU A 78 -3.81 -22.00 8.01
CA GLU A 78 -3.39 -23.22 8.70
C GLU A 78 -4.19 -23.50 10.00
N GLN A 79 -4.83 -22.49 10.58
CA GLN A 79 -5.63 -22.60 11.80
C GLN A 79 -7.11 -22.93 11.53
N MET A 80 -7.54 -22.87 10.26
CA MET A 80 -8.94 -23.07 9.87
C MET A 80 -9.47 -24.47 10.22
N PRO A 81 -8.77 -25.59 9.94
CA PRO A 81 -9.30 -26.94 10.23
C PRO A 81 -9.52 -27.14 11.72
N GLU A 82 -8.59 -26.69 12.56
CA GLU A 82 -8.67 -26.83 14.00
C GLU A 82 -9.82 -26.02 14.61
N LEU A 83 -10.02 -24.78 14.09
CA LEU A 83 -11.14 -23.95 14.50
C LEU A 83 -12.48 -24.52 14.02
N LEU A 84 -12.53 -25.11 12.83
CA LEU A 84 -13.73 -25.77 12.31
C LEU A 84 -14.15 -26.96 13.19
N GLU A 85 -13.21 -27.81 13.60
CA GLU A 85 -13.48 -28.93 14.51
C GLU A 85 -14.02 -28.43 15.86
N MET A 86 -13.44 -27.33 16.40
CA MET A 86 -13.93 -26.74 17.64
C MET A 86 -15.35 -26.17 17.49
N MET A 87 -15.70 -25.61 16.32
CA MET A 87 -17.04 -25.07 16.04
C MET A 87 -18.08 -26.16 15.90
N LEU A 88 -17.77 -27.26 15.17
CA LEU A 88 -18.63 -28.42 15.06
C LEU A 88 -18.91 -29.08 16.43
N GLY A 89 -17.88 -29.09 17.31
CA GLY A 89 -18.00 -29.55 18.69
C GLY A 89 -18.69 -28.57 19.64
N ARG A 90 -19.16 -27.41 19.16
CA ARG A 90 -19.75 -26.31 19.97
C ARG A 90 -18.86 -25.83 21.14
N LYS A 91 -17.55 -25.97 21.01
CA LYS A 91 -16.56 -25.58 22.01
C LYS A 91 -16.11 -24.12 21.89
N CYS A 92 -17.07 -23.18 21.88
CA CYS A 92 -16.80 -21.73 21.67
C CYS A 92 -15.77 -21.15 22.64
N LYS A 93 -15.76 -21.61 23.93
CA LYS A 93 -14.77 -21.16 24.93
C LYS A 93 -13.35 -21.57 24.55
N THR A 94 -13.16 -22.79 24.07
CA THR A 94 -11.84 -23.30 23.67
C THR A 94 -11.34 -22.56 22.42
N ALA A 95 -12.21 -22.34 21.43
CA ALA A 95 -11.90 -21.58 20.24
C ALA A 95 -11.52 -20.11 20.56
N LEU A 96 -12.21 -19.48 21.53
CA LEU A 96 -11.86 -18.11 21.96
C LEU A 96 -10.46 -18.07 22.61
N ILE A 97 -10.13 -19.04 23.47
CA ILE A 97 -8.80 -19.15 24.10
C ILE A 97 -7.73 -19.37 23.03
N TYR A 98 -8.02 -20.18 22.03
CA TYR A 98 -7.12 -20.44 20.91
C TYR A 98 -6.86 -19.16 20.09
N CYS A 99 -7.89 -18.40 19.73
CA CYS A 99 -7.78 -17.11 19.04
C CYS A 99 -6.94 -16.09 19.84
N ARG A 100 -7.08 -16.04 21.17
CA ARG A 100 -6.28 -15.14 22.01
C ARG A 100 -4.81 -15.54 22.11
N LYS A 101 -4.48 -16.83 21.96
CA LYS A 101 -3.08 -17.32 21.94
C LYS A 101 -2.37 -16.99 20.61
N HIS A 102 -3.12 -16.91 19.53
CA HIS A 102 -2.59 -16.70 18.18
C HIS A 102 -3.19 -15.44 17.54
N PRO A 103 -2.79 -14.25 17.99
CA PRO A 103 -3.37 -12.99 17.55
C PRO A 103 -3.07 -12.77 16.06
N SER A 104 -4.12 -12.70 15.26
CA SER A 104 -4.10 -12.37 13.84
C SER A 104 -5.32 -11.55 13.49
N MET A 105 -5.37 -10.93 12.30
CA MET A 105 -6.57 -10.24 11.86
C MET A 105 -7.80 -11.17 11.90
N PHE A 106 -7.63 -12.41 11.42
CA PHE A 106 -8.66 -13.43 11.45
C PHE A 106 -9.09 -13.77 12.89
N ALA A 107 -8.13 -14.10 13.77
CA ALA A 107 -8.41 -14.49 15.15
C ALA A 107 -9.07 -13.37 15.96
N ASN A 108 -8.67 -12.11 15.76
CA ASN A 108 -9.27 -10.97 16.45
C ASN A 108 -10.72 -10.74 16.00
N THR A 109 -10.99 -10.82 14.70
CA THR A 109 -12.34 -10.63 14.16
C THR A 109 -13.26 -11.79 14.52
N PHE A 110 -12.78 -13.02 14.39
CA PHE A 110 -13.55 -14.22 14.76
C PHE A 110 -13.79 -14.29 16.28
N GLY A 111 -12.76 -13.96 17.08
CA GLY A 111 -12.84 -13.90 18.54
C GLY A 111 -13.91 -12.93 19.05
N ALA A 112 -14.07 -11.76 18.42
CA ALA A 112 -15.12 -10.81 18.78
C ALA A 112 -16.52 -11.40 18.59
N GLY A 113 -16.74 -12.17 17.51
CA GLY A 113 -18.00 -12.90 17.32
C GLY A 113 -18.20 -14.00 18.37
N LEU A 114 -17.11 -14.74 18.72
CA LEU A 114 -17.18 -15.76 19.76
C LEU A 114 -17.47 -15.20 21.16
N GLU A 115 -16.97 -14.04 21.50
CA GLU A 115 -17.28 -13.37 22.76
C GLU A 115 -18.79 -13.12 22.89
N ARG A 116 -19.45 -12.73 21.80
CA ARG A 116 -20.91 -12.58 21.79
C ARG A 116 -21.66 -13.89 21.91
N CYS A 117 -21.15 -14.98 21.37
CA CYS A 117 -21.72 -16.31 21.57
C CYS A 117 -21.68 -16.75 23.05
N LEU A 118 -20.75 -16.20 23.83
CA LEU A 118 -20.54 -16.58 25.23
C LEU A 118 -21.17 -15.61 26.24
N ASP A 119 -21.81 -14.55 25.80
CA ASP A 119 -22.33 -13.43 26.62
C ASP A 119 -23.60 -13.79 27.44
N GLY A 120 -23.78 -15.07 27.80
CA GLY A 120 -24.70 -15.52 28.84
C GLY A 120 -26.16 -15.68 28.46
N SER A 121 -26.57 -15.48 27.22
CA SER A 121 -27.91 -15.77 26.73
C SER A 121 -28.06 -17.26 26.45
N THR A 122 -29.21 -17.82 26.80
CA THR A 122 -29.53 -19.26 26.62
C THR A 122 -29.61 -19.63 25.14
N GLU A 123 -29.82 -18.67 24.26
CA GLU A 123 -29.80 -18.79 22.80
C GLU A 123 -28.78 -17.86 22.19
N ILE A 124 -28.02 -18.39 21.22
CA ILE A 124 -27.02 -17.59 20.47
C ILE A 124 -27.77 -16.68 19.50
N ASP A 125 -27.68 -15.39 19.73
CA ASP A 125 -28.22 -14.37 18.82
C ASP A 125 -27.22 -14.12 17.68
N PHE A 126 -27.41 -14.84 16.58
CA PHE A 126 -26.54 -14.75 15.39
C PHE A 126 -26.51 -13.36 14.76
N ILE A 127 -27.55 -12.54 14.95
CA ILE A 127 -27.56 -11.15 14.45
C ILE A 127 -26.50 -10.34 15.19
N LYS A 128 -26.49 -10.41 16.52
CA LYS A 128 -25.47 -9.70 17.33
C LYS A 128 -24.05 -10.23 17.12
N VAL A 129 -23.92 -11.53 16.88
CA VAL A 129 -22.62 -12.13 16.51
C VAL A 129 -22.10 -11.52 15.21
N LYS A 130 -22.97 -11.45 14.18
CA LYS A 130 -22.62 -10.85 12.90
C LYS A 130 -22.24 -9.38 13.03
N GLU A 131 -23.02 -8.59 13.75
CA GLU A 131 -22.70 -7.17 14.02
C GLU A 131 -21.33 -7.01 14.69
N SER A 132 -21.02 -7.83 15.70
CA SER A 132 -19.72 -7.76 16.38
C SER A 132 -18.55 -8.17 15.48
N VAL A 133 -18.73 -9.14 14.60
CA VAL A 133 -17.75 -9.53 13.59
C VAL A 133 -17.53 -8.39 12.59
N GLU A 134 -18.60 -7.75 12.13
CA GLU A 134 -18.51 -6.62 11.21
C GLU A 134 -17.78 -5.43 11.85
N GLU A 135 -18.12 -5.07 13.09
CA GLU A 135 -17.46 -4.00 13.84
C GLU A 135 -15.97 -4.28 14.03
N ALA A 136 -15.62 -5.47 14.52
CA ALA A 136 -14.23 -5.88 14.69
C ALA A 136 -13.46 -5.93 13.36
N SER A 137 -14.10 -6.37 12.28
CA SER A 137 -13.53 -6.39 10.94
C SER A 137 -13.18 -4.97 10.47
N VAL A 138 -14.09 -4.01 10.64
CA VAL A 138 -13.88 -2.60 10.28
C VAL A 138 -12.74 -1.99 11.10
N GLU A 139 -12.67 -2.29 12.39
CA GLU A 139 -11.58 -1.81 13.26
C GLU A 139 -10.22 -2.35 12.79
N GLN A 140 -10.10 -3.65 12.56
CA GLN A 140 -8.87 -4.28 12.08
C GLN A 140 -8.48 -3.76 10.68
N MET A 141 -9.47 -3.59 9.79
CA MET A 141 -9.29 -3.01 8.47
C MET A 141 -8.73 -1.59 8.56
N SER A 142 -9.30 -0.74 9.40
CA SER A 142 -8.84 0.65 9.60
C SER A 142 -7.39 0.71 10.04
N LYS A 143 -6.96 -0.18 10.95
CA LYS A 143 -5.57 -0.23 11.42
C LYS A 143 -4.58 -0.60 10.30
N LEU A 144 -4.94 -1.57 9.47
CA LEU A 144 -4.08 -2.09 8.39
C LEU A 144 -4.10 -1.21 7.14
N MET A 145 -5.17 -0.43 6.92
CA MET A 145 -5.27 0.51 5.79
C MET A 145 -4.41 1.76 5.97
N LYS A 146 -4.15 2.21 7.21
CA LYS A 146 -3.37 3.45 7.47
C LYS A 146 -2.06 3.55 6.69
N PRO A 147 -1.14 2.57 6.71
CA PRO A 147 0.11 2.67 5.97
C PRO A 147 -0.08 2.67 4.44
N ILE A 148 -1.18 2.09 3.94
CA ILE A 148 -1.55 2.16 2.53
C ILE A 148 -2.03 3.57 2.18
N ASP A 149 -2.89 4.17 3.02
CA ASP A 149 -3.44 5.51 2.80
C ASP A 149 -2.35 6.58 2.82
N TYR A 150 -1.31 6.44 3.64
CA TYR A 150 -0.16 7.34 3.61
C TYR A 150 0.55 7.34 2.26
N LEU A 151 0.61 6.20 1.57
CA LEU A 151 1.16 6.13 0.20
C LEU A 151 0.34 7.00 -0.77
N SER A 152 -0.99 6.99 -0.64
CA SER A 152 -1.89 7.83 -1.42
C SER A 152 -1.64 9.32 -1.17
N ILE A 153 -1.45 9.70 0.10
CA ILE A 153 -1.18 11.10 0.47
C ILE A 153 0.15 11.56 -0.16
N ILE A 154 1.21 10.77 -0.05
CA ILE A 154 2.50 11.08 -0.69
C ILE A 154 2.33 11.20 -2.21
N GLY A 155 1.62 10.25 -2.84
CA GLY A 155 1.39 10.25 -4.28
C GLY A 155 0.63 11.48 -4.77
N ALA A 156 -0.36 11.94 -4.02
CA ALA A 156 -1.14 13.14 -4.35
C ALA A 156 -0.38 14.44 -4.05
N SER A 157 0.38 14.49 -2.96
CA SER A 157 1.05 15.71 -2.49
C SER A 157 2.37 15.98 -3.21
N SER A 158 3.08 14.95 -3.68
CA SER A 158 4.39 15.11 -4.34
C SER A 158 4.34 15.99 -5.59
N PRO A 159 3.36 15.86 -6.52
CA PRO A 159 3.26 16.75 -7.67
C PRO A 159 2.94 18.20 -7.26
N MET A 160 2.14 18.38 -6.21
CA MET A 160 1.80 19.72 -5.70
C MET A 160 3.04 20.42 -5.14
N LEU A 161 3.89 19.67 -4.42
CA LEU A 161 5.19 20.20 -3.95
C LEU A 161 6.13 20.53 -5.13
N GLY A 162 6.15 19.68 -6.16
CA GLY A 162 6.87 19.96 -7.40
C GLY A 162 6.41 21.25 -8.08
N LEU A 163 5.09 21.42 -8.18
CA LEU A 163 4.50 22.66 -8.73
C LEU A 163 4.84 23.89 -7.86
N LEU A 164 4.82 23.76 -6.54
CA LEU A 164 5.25 24.83 -5.63
C LEU A 164 6.72 25.23 -5.89
N GLY A 165 7.56 24.25 -6.20
CA GLY A 165 8.95 24.49 -6.63
C GLY A 165 9.04 25.31 -7.90
N THR A 166 8.20 25.04 -8.92
CA THR A 166 8.19 25.87 -10.15
C THR A 166 7.72 27.29 -9.90
N VAL A 167 6.66 27.47 -9.12
CA VAL A 167 6.19 28.82 -8.77
C VAL A 167 7.28 29.62 -8.04
N SER A 168 7.94 29.00 -7.06
CA SER A 168 9.06 29.61 -6.33
C SER A 168 10.23 29.97 -7.25
N GLY A 169 10.61 29.07 -8.16
CA GLY A 169 11.68 29.30 -9.13
C GLY A 169 11.36 30.44 -10.11
N MET A 170 10.11 30.51 -10.60
CA MET A 170 9.65 31.59 -11.46
C MET A 170 9.65 32.96 -10.74
N ILE A 171 9.20 33.02 -9.47
CA ILE A 171 9.27 34.24 -8.66
C ILE A 171 10.73 34.70 -8.53
N LYS A 172 11.66 33.80 -8.24
CA LYS A 172 13.11 34.14 -8.18
C LYS A 172 13.62 34.64 -9.53
N ALA A 173 13.23 34.04 -10.63
CA ALA A 173 13.63 34.41 -11.98
C ALA A 173 13.19 35.84 -12.29
N PHE A 174 11.92 36.21 -12.05
CA PHE A 174 11.39 37.55 -12.27
C PHE A 174 12.00 38.58 -11.32
N HIS A 175 12.21 38.22 -10.06
CA HIS A 175 12.89 39.13 -9.11
C HIS A 175 14.32 39.44 -9.54
N THR A 176 15.06 38.45 -10.04
CA THR A 176 16.43 38.63 -10.56
C THR A 176 16.42 39.56 -11.79
N MET A 177 15.45 39.37 -12.70
CA MET A 177 15.31 40.23 -13.88
C MET A 177 14.98 41.69 -13.49
N GLY A 178 14.10 41.89 -12.51
CA GLY A 178 13.75 43.23 -12.05
C GLY A 178 14.87 43.96 -11.31
N SER A 179 15.71 43.24 -10.56
CA SER A 179 16.79 43.83 -9.76
C SER A 179 18.11 44.04 -10.50
N GLN A 180 18.45 43.15 -11.45
CA GLN A 180 19.74 43.15 -12.14
C GLN A 180 19.65 43.49 -13.64
N GLY A 181 18.42 43.79 -14.15
CA GLY A 181 18.18 44.08 -15.55
C GLY A 181 18.24 42.82 -16.44
N MET A 182 17.93 42.99 -17.73
CA MET A 182 17.92 41.89 -18.73
C MET A 182 19.32 41.36 -19.11
N GLY A 183 20.39 41.84 -18.48
CA GLY A 183 21.76 41.53 -18.87
C GLY A 183 22.33 40.17 -18.53
N LYS A 184 21.57 39.30 -17.83
CA LYS A 184 22.09 37.97 -17.40
C LYS A 184 21.10 36.83 -17.70
N PRO A 185 20.95 36.44 -18.97
CA PRO A 185 20.05 35.34 -19.38
C PRO A 185 20.39 33.98 -18.76
N GLU A 186 21.66 33.77 -18.38
CA GLU A 186 22.16 32.57 -17.74
C GLU A 186 21.53 32.34 -16.35
N LEU A 187 21.37 33.39 -15.54
CA LEU A 187 20.73 33.33 -14.22
C LEU A 187 19.22 33.05 -14.34
N LEU A 188 18.59 33.58 -15.36
CA LEU A 188 17.18 33.30 -15.64
C LEU A 188 16.99 31.82 -16.03
N ALA A 189 17.82 31.33 -16.94
CA ALA A 189 17.82 29.92 -17.35
C ALA A 189 18.07 28.96 -16.17
N ALA A 190 19.00 29.30 -15.26
CA ALA A 190 19.28 28.51 -14.06
C ALA A 190 18.08 28.43 -13.12
N ASN A 191 17.40 29.55 -12.85
CA ASN A 191 16.21 29.57 -11.98
C ASN A 191 15.03 28.79 -12.60
N ILE A 192 14.86 28.84 -13.91
CA ILE A 192 13.85 28.04 -14.63
C ILE A 192 14.23 26.56 -14.59
N GLY A 193 15.50 26.23 -14.79
CA GLY A 193 16.01 24.87 -14.67
C GLY A 193 15.75 24.26 -13.29
N GLU A 194 16.05 25.01 -12.21
CA GLU A 194 15.72 24.62 -10.82
C GLU A 194 14.24 24.27 -10.68
N ALA A 195 13.37 25.11 -11.24
CA ALA A 195 11.93 24.90 -11.20
C ALA A 195 11.48 23.63 -11.92
N LEU A 196 11.99 23.34 -13.10
CA LEU A 196 11.63 22.16 -13.88
C LEU A 196 12.09 20.86 -13.20
N ILE A 197 13.29 20.84 -12.59
CA ILE A 197 13.84 19.72 -11.86
C ILE A 197 12.93 19.33 -10.67
N THR A 198 12.43 20.31 -9.93
CA THR A 198 11.55 20.03 -8.79
C THR A 198 10.24 19.36 -9.19
N THR A 199 9.63 19.82 -10.29
CA THR A 199 8.40 19.20 -10.81
C THR A 199 8.65 17.78 -11.32
N ALA A 200 9.72 17.56 -12.08
CA ALA A 200 10.11 16.24 -12.55
C ALA A 200 10.34 15.26 -11.37
N THR A 201 11.04 15.71 -10.34
CA THR A 201 11.26 14.92 -9.11
C THR A 201 9.95 14.60 -8.39
N GLY A 202 9.04 15.58 -8.27
CA GLY A 202 7.72 15.37 -7.68
C GLY A 202 6.91 14.29 -8.40
N LEU A 203 6.93 14.29 -9.74
CA LEU A 203 6.27 13.26 -10.55
C LEU A 203 6.94 11.90 -10.44
N CYS A 204 8.27 11.84 -10.39
CA CYS A 204 9.01 10.58 -10.19
C CYS A 204 8.68 9.89 -8.86
N ILE A 205 8.32 10.66 -7.83
CA ILE A 205 7.87 10.13 -6.53
C ILE A 205 6.39 9.74 -6.59
N ALA A 206 5.56 10.57 -7.21
CA ALA A 206 4.11 10.38 -7.25
C ALA A 206 3.69 9.10 -7.99
N ILE A 207 4.28 8.85 -9.17
CA ILE A 207 3.90 7.73 -10.03
C ILE A 207 4.08 6.37 -9.32
N PRO A 208 5.25 6.01 -8.76
CA PRO A 208 5.40 4.76 -8.04
C PRO A 208 4.57 4.72 -6.75
N SER A 209 4.41 5.85 -6.05
CA SER A 209 3.60 5.92 -4.84
C SER A 209 2.15 5.53 -5.11
N MET A 210 1.53 6.10 -6.15
CA MET A 210 0.16 5.79 -6.56
C MET A 210 0.02 4.36 -7.09
N PHE A 211 1.01 3.88 -7.85
CA PHE A 211 1.02 2.51 -8.35
C PHE A 211 0.99 1.51 -7.19
N PHE A 212 1.88 1.65 -6.20
CA PHE A 212 1.93 0.76 -5.04
C PHE A 212 0.72 0.92 -4.13
N PHE A 213 0.16 2.13 -4.00
CA PHE A 213 -1.10 2.34 -3.29
C PHE A 213 -2.22 1.45 -3.86
N PHE A 214 -2.48 1.53 -5.17
CA PHE A 214 -3.53 0.72 -5.81
C PHE A 214 -3.22 -0.78 -5.75
N PHE A 215 -1.96 -1.14 -5.90
CA PHE A 215 -1.53 -2.55 -5.80
C PHE A 215 -1.83 -3.14 -4.42
N PHE A 216 -1.43 -2.46 -3.35
CA PHE A 216 -1.69 -2.91 -1.98
C PHE A 216 -3.16 -2.86 -1.63
N LYS A 217 -3.87 -1.81 -1.99
CA LYS A 217 -5.30 -1.66 -1.76
C LYS A 217 -6.09 -2.80 -2.37
N LYS A 218 -5.82 -3.15 -3.64
CA LYS A 218 -6.48 -4.28 -4.32
C LYS A 218 -6.15 -5.62 -3.67
N GLY A 219 -4.87 -5.85 -3.31
CA GLY A 219 -4.44 -7.05 -2.59
C GLY A 219 -5.13 -7.19 -1.24
N PHE A 220 -5.20 -6.11 -0.48
CA PHE A 220 -5.86 -6.07 0.82
C PHE A 220 -7.37 -6.33 0.73
N GLN A 221 -8.07 -5.73 -0.22
CA GLN A 221 -9.50 -5.96 -0.46
C GLN A 221 -9.80 -7.44 -0.78
N LYS A 222 -8.94 -8.09 -1.59
CA LYS A 222 -9.06 -9.53 -1.85
C LYS A 222 -8.90 -10.37 -0.58
N THR A 223 -7.93 -10.02 0.25
CA THR A 223 -7.69 -10.71 1.54
C THR A 223 -8.86 -10.53 2.49
N LEU A 224 -9.45 -9.32 2.55
CA LEU A 224 -10.62 -9.02 3.37
C LEU A 224 -11.85 -9.82 2.93
N ALA A 225 -12.11 -9.93 1.63
CA ALA A 225 -13.21 -10.75 1.10
C ALA A 225 -13.04 -12.24 1.46
N THR A 226 -11.81 -12.75 1.40
CA THR A 226 -11.50 -14.13 1.83
C THR A 226 -11.70 -14.31 3.34
N LEU A 227 -11.27 -13.34 4.14
CA LEU A 227 -11.48 -13.32 5.59
C LEU A 227 -12.97 -13.40 5.95
N GLY A 228 -13.82 -12.56 5.35
CA GLY A 228 -15.25 -12.54 5.59
C GLY A 228 -15.91 -13.88 5.24
N ARG A 229 -15.52 -14.48 4.11
CA ARG A 229 -15.99 -15.79 3.69
C ARG A 229 -15.59 -16.88 4.69
N ASN A 230 -14.35 -16.92 5.12
CA ASN A 230 -13.85 -17.92 6.07
C ASN A 230 -14.53 -17.81 7.44
N ILE A 231 -14.77 -16.59 7.92
CA ILE A 231 -15.51 -16.37 9.16
C ILE A 231 -16.98 -16.82 8.99
N GLY A 232 -17.60 -16.50 7.87
CA GLY A 232 -18.96 -16.97 7.55
C GLY A 232 -19.06 -18.48 7.63
N PHE A 233 -18.14 -19.24 7.02
CA PHE A 233 -18.12 -20.71 7.06
C PHE A 233 -18.03 -21.27 8.49
N LEU A 234 -17.25 -20.65 9.36
CA LEU A 234 -17.14 -21.13 10.74
C LEU A 234 -18.42 -20.88 11.55
N PHE A 235 -19.11 -19.77 11.34
CA PHE A 235 -20.39 -19.52 11.99
C PHE A 235 -21.52 -20.36 11.41
N ASP A 236 -21.52 -20.63 10.11
CA ASP A 236 -22.46 -21.57 9.48
C ASP A 236 -22.28 -23.01 10.01
N ALA A 237 -21.03 -23.45 10.22
CA ALA A 237 -20.73 -24.71 10.87
C ALA A 237 -21.25 -24.78 12.31
N LEU A 238 -21.11 -23.69 13.07
CA LEU A 238 -21.66 -23.58 14.43
C LEU A 238 -23.19 -23.66 14.45
N GLN A 239 -23.85 -23.00 13.48
CA GLN A 239 -25.30 -22.95 13.39
C GLN A 239 -25.89 -24.27 12.91
N SER A 240 -25.36 -24.85 11.83
CA SER A 240 -25.89 -26.05 11.20
C SER A 240 -25.46 -27.36 11.90
N GLY A 241 -24.32 -27.33 12.62
CA GLY A 241 -23.68 -28.52 13.18
C GLY A 241 -23.15 -29.50 12.11
N LYS A 242 -23.04 -29.06 10.86
CA LYS A 242 -22.53 -29.85 9.71
C LYS A 242 -21.38 -29.09 9.06
N GLU A 243 -20.46 -29.82 8.47
CA GLU A 243 -19.44 -29.21 7.62
C GLU A 243 -20.09 -28.47 6.44
N PRO A 244 -19.74 -27.18 6.22
CA PRO A 244 -20.28 -26.46 5.09
C PRO A 244 -19.77 -27.06 3.78
N VAL A 245 -20.70 -27.40 2.89
CA VAL A 245 -20.46 -28.10 1.61
C VAL A 245 -19.41 -27.36 0.75
N SER A 246 -19.36 -26.03 0.84
CA SER A 246 -18.42 -25.20 0.09
C SER A 246 -16.96 -25.30 0.57
N PHE A 247 -16.70 -25.86 1.75
CA PHE A 247 -15.31 -26.07 2.23
C PHE A 247 -14.71 -27.32 1.61
N MET A 248 -15.49 -28.39 1.45
CA MET A 248 -15.07 -29.62 0.75
C MET A 248 -14.79 -29.35 -0.74
N ASP A 249 -15.60 -28.48 -1.38
CA ASP A 249 -15.41 -28.15 -2.79
C ASP A 249 -14.13 -27.33 -3.04
N LEU A 250 -13.70 -26.49 -2.10
CA LEU A 250 -12.48 -25.70 -2.21
C LEU A 250 -11.21 -26.54 -2.03
N GLU A 251 -11.22 -27.53 -1.12
CA GLU A 251 -10.09 -28.43 -0.91
C GLU A 251 -9.93 -29.39 -2.10
N THR A 252 -11.03 -29.82 -2.69
CA THR A 252 -11.01 -30.64 -3.93
C THR A 252 -10.57 -29.82 -5.15
N LEU A 253 -10.95 -28.56 -5.25
CA LEU A 253 -10.53 -27.66 -6.35
C LEU A 253 -9.06 -27.25 -6.22
N GLU A 254 -8.55 -27.00 -5.02
CA GLU A 254 -7.12 -26.71 -4.79
C GLU A 254 -6.23 -27.93 -5.11
N ASN A 255 -6.71 -29.14 -4.84
CA ASN A 255 -6.02 -30.38 -5.18
C ASN A 255 -6.07 -30.70 -6.68
N MET A 256 -7.07 -30.21 -7.43
CA MET A 256 -7.18 -30.38 -8.89
C MET A 256 -6.37 -29.34 -9.68
N GLU A 257 -6.06 -28.14 -9.11
CA GLU A 257 -5.17 -27.16 -9.74
C GLU A 257 -3.68 -27.43 -9.48
N GLY A 258 -3.36 -28.43 -8.66
CA GLY A 258 -1.98 -28.85 -8.31
C GLY A 258 -1.44 -30.02 -9.15
N GLU A 259 -2.25 -30.64 -10.03
CA GLU A 259 -1.82 -31.63 -11.01
C GLU A 259 -1.69 -31.01 -12.41
#